data_1d080ea4aeca1e2f4c55126fa59e9f5d
#
_entry.id   1d080ea4aeca1e2f4c55126fa59e9f5d
#
_cell.length_a   1.000
_cell.length_b   1.000
_cell.length_c   1.000
_cell.angle_alpha   90.00
_cell.angle_beta   90.00
_cell.angle_gamma   90.00
#
_symmetry.space_group_name_H-M   'P 1'
#
loop_
_entity.id
_entity.type
_entity.pdbx_description
1 polymer ?
#
loop_
_entity_poly.entity_id
_entity_poly.type
_entity_poly.pdbx_seq_one_letter_code
_entity_poly.pdbx_strand_id
1 'polypeptide(L)'
;MLSLIKFKKFLGYLIVIMAIFLGIMGMAIAEWDQPLVSLFLYGLLGGAPFIMGLWMVEGWKSLKETAWGKFRLYTGLTFFPPVIIRTMNNVNTKKEERVSSATDIFLDYAGTPQWLTYTVIGVGVLAFITFLAIYVTWFDMEKHVYAMFVVSLIISIVVPIIVRDDFRAIREEGLYFSIQGEHEDIPWSKVVKVELNGNIVEGLGESSSSYIKWDFVFYLKDGKKASFGPFSYSDHNLTTSHNIKNTIMENRVSMSLDGLSDKEWSYVEIDMNYEEGDPNDFYKLFQYNPETNEYYDIPYK
;
A
#
# COMPACT_ATOMS: atom_id res chain seq x y z
N MET A 1 -36.92 31.91 7.04
CA MET A 1 -37.14 30.86 6.04
C MET A 1 -35.92 30.56 5.17
N LEU A 2 -35.29 31.58 4.57
CA LEU A 2 -34.08 31.41 3.73
C LEU A 2 -32.88 30.79 4.45
N SER A 3 -32.69 31.05 5.76
CA SER A 3 -31.62 30.47 6.56
C SER A 3 -31.78 28.96 6.78
N LEU A 4 -33.00 28.50 6.97
CA LEU A 4 -33.33 27.10 7.19
C LEU A 4 -33.08 26.25 5.92
N ILE A 5 -33.42 26.81 4.75
CA ILE A 5 -33.17 26.15 3.45
C ILE A 5 -31.67 26.02 3.17
N LYS A 6 -30.90 27.09 3.44
CA LYS A 6 -29.44 27.07 3.29
C LYS A 6 -28.79 26.07 4.25
N PHE A 7 -29.24 26.03 5.50
CA PHE A 7 -28.78 25.09 6.49
C PHE A 7 -29.09 23.63 6.10
N LYS A 8 -30.31 23.35 5.63
CA LYS A 8 -30.69 22.02 5.14
C LYS A 8 -29.80 21.56 3.98
N LYS A 9 -29.51 22.44 3.01
CA LYS A 9 -28.62 22.12 1.89
C LYS A 9 -27.19 21.86 2.37
N PHE A 10 -26.66 22.70 3.25
CA PHE A 10 -25.33 22.50 3.84
C PHE A 10 -25.21 21.15 4.55
N LEU A 11 -26.20 20.80 5.38
CA LEU A 11 -26.23 19.52 6.06
C LEU A 11 -26.33 18.35 5.06
N GLY A 12 -27.11 18.49 4.01
CA GLY A 12 -27.20 17.49 2.94
C GLY A 12 -25.87 17.26 2.24
N TYR A 13 -25.12 18.30 1.93
CA TYR A 13 -23.78 18.18 1.37
C TYR A 13 -22.79 17.47 2.31
N LEU A 14 -22.83 17.83 3.60
CA LEU A 14 -22.00 17.18 4.62
C LEU A 14 -22.30 15.68 4.69
N ILE A 15 -23.59 15.30 4.70
CA ILE A 15 -24.01 13.90 4.71
C ILE A 15 -23.55 13.16 3.44
N VAL A 16 -23.63 13.77 2.25
CA VAL A 16 -23.12 13.17 1.01
C VAL A 16 -21.63 12.89 1.09
N ILE A 17 -20.84 13.86 1.56
CA ILE A 17 -19.38 13.70 1.70
C ILE A 17 -19.07 12.59 2.71
N MET A 18 -19.71 12.61 3.87
CA MET A 18 -19.53 11.56 4.89
C MET A 18 -19.95 10.18 4.37
N ALA A 19 -21.05 10.09 3.63
CA ALA A 19 -21.53 8.83 3.07
C ALA A 19 -20.55 8.23 2.05
N ILE A 20 -19.94 9.07 1.20
CA ILE A 20 -18.89 8.62 0.28
C ILE A 20 -17.70 8.09 1.06
N PHE A 21 -17.22 8.85 2.06
CA PHE A 21 -16.09 8.45 2.88
C PHE A 21 -16.36 7.15 3.65
N LEU A 22 -17.49 7.05 4.34
CA LEU A 22 -17.87 5.85 5.08
C LEU A 22 -18.14 4.65 4.16
N GLY A 23 -18.68 4.89 2.96
CA GLY A 23 -18.84 3.86 1.94
C GLY A 23 -17.51 3.28 1.49
N ILE A 24 -16.51 4.13 1.23
CA ILE A 24 -15.15 3.71 0.87
C ILE A 24 -14.51 2.93 2.03
N MET A 25 -14.59 3.44 3.25
CA MET A 25 -14.05 2.78 4.44
C MET A 25 -14.73 1.42 4.70
N GLY A 26 -16.06 1.37 4.62
CA GLY A 26 -16.82 0.14 4.79
C GLY A 26 -16.44 -0.95 3.79
N MET A 27 -16.18 -0.57 2.54
CA MET A 27 -15.74 -1.50 1.50
C MET A 27 -14.27 -1.92 1.65
N ALA A 28 -13.41 -1.06 2.21
CA ALA A 28 -12.01 -1.39 2.47
C ALA A 28 -11.85 -2.38 3.64
N ILE A 29 -12.77 -2.34 4.62
CA ILE A 29 -12.77 -3.22 5.81
C ILE A 29 -13.54 -4.53 5.53
N ALA A 30 -14.43 -4.53 4.53
CA ALA A 30 -15.29 -5.67 4.23
C ALA A 30 -14.46 -6.84 3.68
N GLU A 31 -14.54 -7.98 4.33
CA GLU A 31 -13.99 -9.24 3.84
C GLU A 31 -14.82 -9.72 2.64
N TRP A 32 -14.16 -9.87 1.49
CA TRP A 32 -14.82 -10.23 0.22
C TRP A 32 -15.32 -11.67 0.16
N ASP A 33 -14.95 -12.48 1.13
CA ASP A 33 -15.47 -13.84 1.32
C ASP A 33 -16.94 -13.84 1.75
N GLN A 34 -17.45 -12.70 2.22
CA GLN A 34 -18.84 -12.52 2.64
C GLN A 34 -19.55 -11.41 1.84
N PRO A 35 -19.83 -11.63 0.55
CA PRO A 35 -20.29 -10.58 -0.36
C PRO A 35 -21.62 -9.95 0.05
N LEU A 36 -22.50 -10.71 0.70
CA LEU A 36 -23.79 -10.20 1.18
C LEU A 36 -23.64 -9.25 2.37
N VAL A 37 -22.71 -9.55 3.30
CA VAL A 37 -22.42 -8.69 4.46
C VAL A 37 -21.76 -7.39 3.96
N SER A 38 -20.82 -7.50 3.05
CA SER A 38 -20.15 -6.35 2.43
C SER A 38 -21.14 -5.44 1.70
N LEU A 39 -22.05 -6.00 0.94
CA LEU A 39 -23.11 -5.25 0.24
C LEU A 39 -24.08 -4.57 1.23
N PHE A 40 -24.43 -5.25 2.31
CA PHE A 40 -25.29 -4.71 3.35
C PHE A 40 -24.62 -3.54 4.09
N LEU A 41 -23.37 -3.70 4.50
CA LEU A 41 -22.58 -2.64 5.15
C LEU A 41 -22.42 -1.42 4.23
N TYR A 42 -22.11 -1.66 2.96
CA TYR A 42 -22.04 -0.59 1.98
C TYR A 42 -23.37 0.14 1.83
N GLY A 43 -24.48 -0.60 1.72
CA GLY A 43 -25.81 -0.03 1.61
C GLY A 43 -26.19 0.82 2.84
N LEU A 44 -25.85 0.35 4.03
CA LEU A 44 -26.18 1.02 5.29
C LEU A 44 -25.29 2.25 5.54
N LEU A 45 -23.97 2.13 5.38
CA LEU A 45 -23.02 3.18 5.74
C LEU A 45 -22.76 4.20 4.61
N GLY A 46 -22.86 3.76 3.36
CA GLY A 46 -22.62 4.60 2.19
C GLY A 46 -23.91 4.96 1.45
N GLY A 47 -24.62 3.97 0.94
CA GLY A 47 -25.74 4.16 0.02
C GLY A 47 -26.94 4.90 0.61
N ALA A 48 -27.43 4.51 1.78
CA ALA A 48 -28.59 5.13 2.40
C ALA A 48 -28.32 6.58 2.85
N PRO A 49 -27.23 6.91 3.56
CA PRO A 49 -26.89 8.29 3.87
C PRO A 49 -26.63 9.14 2.62
N PHE A 50 -26.03 8.57 1.57
CA PHE A 50 -25.83 9.25 0.30
C PHE A 50 -27.14 9.70 -0.35
N ILE A 51 -28.10 8.80 -0.46
CA ILE A 51 -29.46 9.11 -0.98
C ILE A 51 -30.16 10.17 -0.11
N MET A 52 -30.04 10.04 1.22
CA MET A 52 -30.61 11.00 2.15
C MET A 52 -29.98 12.39 1.99
N GLY A 53 -28.68 12.47 1.87
CA GLY A 53 -27.97 13.73 1.64
C GLY A 53 -28.37 14.40 0.35
N LEU A 54 -28.43 13.67 -0.77
CA LEU A 54 -28.91 14.18 -2.05
C LEU A 54 -30.37 14.66 -1.97
N TRP A 55 -31.23 13.92 -1.29
CA TRP A 55 -32.62 14.34 -1.06
C TRP A 55 -32.72 15.67 -0.28
N MET A 56 -31.87 15.85 0.71
CA MET A 56 -31.82 17.10 1.47
C MET A 56 -31.39 18.30 0.62
N VAL A 57 -30.47 18.08 -0.31
CA VAL A 57 -29.95 19.13 -1.21
C VAL A 57 -30.95 19.50 -2.31
N GLU A 58 -31.48 18.53 -3.01
CA GLU A 58 -32.21 18.71 -4.26
C GLU A 58 -33.71 18.50 -4.15
N GLY A 59 -34.12 17.74 -3.17
CA GLY A 59 -35.47 17.22 -3.08
C GLY A 59 -35.71 16.01 -3.99
N TRP A 60 -36.69 15.20 -3.58
CA TRP A 60 -36.95 13.91 -4.21
C TRP A 60 -37.44 14.01 -5.67
N LYS A 61 -38.17 15.08 -5.98
CA LYS A 61 -38.69 15.31 -7.32
C LYS A 61 -37.56 15.54 -8.31
N SER A 62 -36.59 16.39 -7.97
CA SER A 62 -35.45 16.70 -8.82
C SER A 62 -34.58 15.46 -9.08
N LEU A 63 -34.35 14.64 -8.05
CA LEU A 63 -33.55 13.41 -8.17
C LEU A 63 -34.18 12.38 -9.12
N LYS A 64 -35.51 12.28 -9.13
CA LYS A 64 -36.22 11.30 -9.95
C LYS A 64 -36.53 11.76 -11.37
N GLU A 65 -36.83 13.05 -11.55
CA GLU A 65 -37.37 13.55 -12.80
C GLU A 65 -36.29 14.13 -13.73
N THR A 66 -35.18 14.64 -13.18
CA THR A 66 -34.11 15.19 -14.02
C THR A 66 -33.11 14.12 -14.43
N ALA A 67 -32.67 14.17 -15.68
CA ALA A 67 -31.59 13.29 -16.17
C ALA A 67 -30.31 13.43 -15.32
N TRP A 68 -30.04 14.64 -14.86
CA TRP A 68 -28.92 14.97 -14.00
C TRP A 68 -29.04 14.42 -12.56
N GLY A 69 -30.23 14.52 -11.97
CA GLY A 69 -30.49 13.91 -10.65
C GLY A 69 -30.33 12.40 -10.68
N LYS A 70 -30.82 11.74 -11.74
CA LYS A 70 -30.63 10.30 -11.96
C LYS A 70 -29.15 9.95 -12.13
N PHE A 71 -28.43 10.71 -12.94
CA PHE A 71 -27.00 10.51 -13.15
C PHE A 71 -26.23 10.57 -11.82
N ARG A 72 -26.47 11.60 -10.98
CA ARG A 72 -25.84 11.72 -9.66
C ARG A 72 -26.18 10.57 -8.74
N LEU A 73 -27.47 10.17 -8.69
CA LEU A 73 -27.90 9.06 -7.85
C LEU A 73 -27.19 7.77 -8.25
N TYR A 74 -27.18 7.44 -9.53
CA TYR A 74 -26.58 6.21 -10.00
C TYR A 74 -25.05 6.21 -9.95
N THR A 75 -24.39 7.29 -10.35
CA THR A 75 -22.93 7.37 -10.30
C THR A 75 -22.41 7.35 -8.86
N GLY A 76 -23.06 8.03 -7.92
CA GLY A 76 -22.64 8.01 -6.52
C GLY A 76 -22.85 6.64 -5.85
N LEU A 77 -23.88 5.89 -6.25
CA LEU A 77 -24.16 4.58 -5.68
C LEU A 77 -23.33 3.45 -6.31
N THR A 78 -23.04 3.55 -7.60
CA THR A 78 -22.42 2.44 -8.36
C THR A 78 -20.94 2.61 -8.64
N PHE A 79 -20.47 3.84 -8.79
CA PHE A 79 -19.10 4.07 -9.28
C PHE A 79 -18.06 4.28 -8.19
N PHE A 80 -18.41 4.87 -7.04
CA PHE A 80 -17.39 5.33 -6.12
C PHE A 80 -16.69 4.23 -5.32
N PRO A 81 -17.35 3.39 -4.54
CA PRO A 81 -16.61 2.45 -3.70
C PRO A 81 -16.26 1.11 -4.38
N PRO A 82 -17.22 0.41 -5.04
CA PRO A 82 -16.93 -0.97 -5.48
C PRO A 82 -15.93 -1.04 -6.64
N VAL A 83 -15.98 -0.06 -7.56
CA VAL A 83 -15.12 -0.09 -8.77
C VAL A 83 -13.67 0.24 -8.41
N ILE A 84 -13.45 1.22 -7.53
CA ILE A 84 -12.08 1.61 -7.15
C ILE A 84 -11.39 0.46 -6.42
N ILE A 85 -12.05 -0.13 -5.40
CA ILE A 85 -11.45 -1.20 -4.59
C ILE A 85 -11.26 -2.47 -5.42
N ARG A 86 -12.28 -2.86 -6.22
CA ARG A 86 -12.17 -4.03 -7.09
C ARG A 86 -11.09 -3.85 -8.16
N THR A 87 -10.92 -2.63 -8.68
CA THR A 87 -9.86 -2.34 -9.65
C THR A 87 -8.48 -2.41 -8.99
N MET A 88 -8.32 -1.85 -7.78
CA MET A 88 -7.05 -1.92 -7.05
C MET A 88 -6.67 -3.37 -6.71
N ASN A 89 -7.61 -4.16 -6.18
CA ASN A 89 -7.36 -5.57 -5.86
C ASN A 89 -7.04 -6.39 -7.11
N ASN A 90 -7.80 -6.23 -8.20
CA ASN A 90 -7.52 -6.91 -9.46
C ASN A 90 -6.18 -6.51 -10.08
N VAL A 91 -5.75 -5.27 -9.92
CA VAL A 91 -4.44 -4.82 -10.41
C VAL A 91 -3.32 -5.51 -9.65
N ASN A 92 -3.41 -5.60 -8.33
CA ASN A 92 -2.38 -6.25 -7.51
C ASN A 92 -2.30 -7.76 -7.77
N THR A 93 -3.42 -8.49 -7.73
CA THR A 93 -3.45 -9.94 -7.98
C THR A 93 -2.95 -10.28 -9.39
N LYS A 94 -3.41 -9.55 -10.40
CA LYS A 94 -2.94 -9.77 -11.78
C LYS A 94 -1.50 -9.32 -12.01
N LYS A 95 -0.97 -8.43 -11.18
CA LYS A 95 0.46 -8.07 -11.20
C LYS A 95 1.30 -9.28 -10.76
N GLU A 96 0.95 -9.87 -9.64
CA GLU A 96 1.61 -11.06 -9.11
C GLU A 96 1.64 -12.21 -10.12
N GLU A 97 0.47 -12.57 -10.68
CA GLU A 97 0.36 -13.62 -11.71
C GLU A 97 1.20 -13.36 -12.96
N ARG A 98 1.43 -12.08 -13.31
CA ARG A 98 2.19 -11.74 -14.53
C ARG A 98 3.69 -11.70 -14.34
N VAL A 99 4.15 -11.28 -13.15
CA VAL A 99 5.57 -10.99 -12.90
C VAL A 99 6.27 -12.09 -12.12
N SER A 100 5.53 -12.96 -11.41
CA SER A 100 6.10 -14.08 -10.68
C SER A 100 6.74 -15.10 -11.61
N SER A 101 7.95 -15.54 -11.24
CA SER A 101 8.68 -16.63 -11.88
C SER A 101 8.75 -17.82 -10.93
N ALA A 102 8.90 -19.03 -11.47
CA ALA A 102 9.11 -20.23 -10.67
C ALA A 102 10.43 -20.20 -9.86
N THR A 103 11.37 -19.33 -10.24
CA THR A 103 12.68 -19.16 -9.59
C THR A 103 12.70 -17.97 -8.60
N ASP A 104 11.57 -17.30 -8.39
CA ASP A 104 11.48 -16.18 -7.45
C ASP A 104 11.55 -16.70 -6.00
N ILE A 105 12.56 -16.24 -5.26
CA ILE A 105 12.73 -16.46 -3.83
C ILE A 105 11.99 -15.38 -3.06
N PHE A 106 12.11 -14.14 -3.56
CA PHE A 106 11.40 -12.99 -3.03
C PHE A 106 11.02 -12.05 -4.17
N LEU A 107 9.77 -11.59 -4.14
CA LEU A 107 9.22 -10.65 -5.10
C LEU A 107 8.74 -9.40 -4.36
N ASP A 108 9.35 -8.26 -4.70
CA ASP A 108 9.00 -6.96 -4.13
C ASP A 108 8.34 -6.08 -5.19
N TYR A 109 7.07 -5.79 -4.99
CA TYR A 109 6.28 -4.90 -5.85
C TYR A 109 6.59 -3.41 -5.65
N ALA A 110 7.41 -3.06 -4.66
CA ALA A 110 7.80 -1.69 -4.35
C ALA A 110 8.98 -1.20 -5.22
N GLY A 111 9.19 -1.76 -6.41
CA GLY A 111 10.18 -1.28 -7.39
C GLY A 111 9.97 0.19 -7.78
N THR A 112 8.75 0.68 -7.65
CA THR A 112 8.40 2.08 -7.89
C THR A 112 9.03 2.99 -6.82
N PRO A 113 9.78 4.04 -7.21
CA PRO A 113 10.35 4.98 -6.25
C PRO A 113 9.29 5.56 -5.31
N GLN A 114 9.57 5.59 -4.01
CA GLN A 114 8.60 6.05 -2.98
C GLN A 114 8.01 7.43 -3.29
N TRP A 115 8.83 8.36 -3.79
CA TRP A 115 8.37 9.70 -4.16
C TRP A 115 7.28 9.66 -5.24
N LEU A 116 7.36 8.72 -6.19
CA LEU A 116 6.37 8.56 -7.25
C LEU A 116 5.07 8.00 -6.68
N THR A 117 5.15 7.03 -5.78
CA THR A 117 4.00 6.49 -5.05
C THR A 117 3.27 7.61 -4.27
N TYR A 118 4.01 8.42 -3.50
CA TYR A 118 3.41 9.56 -2.78
C TYR A 118 2.84 10.60 -3.73
N THR A 119 3.48 10.84 -4.87
CA THR A 119 2.96 11.77 -5.89
C THR A 119 1.63 11.26 -6.46
N VAL A 120 1.53 9.98 -6.81
CA VAL A 120 0.28 9.39 -7.31
C VAL A 120 -0.84 9.47 -6.28
N ILE A 121 -0.54 9.15 -5.02
CA ILE A 121 -1.50 9.27 -3.92
C ILE A 121 -1.95 10.74 -3.77
N GLY A 122 -1.02 11.68 -3.70
CA GLY A 122 -1.32 13.11 -3.56
C GLY A 122 -2.15 13.67 -4.71
N VAL A 123 -1.80 13.30 -5.94
CA VAL A 123 -2.56 13.69 -7.14
C VAL A 123 -3.93 13.02 -7.17
N GLY A 124 -4.04 11.76 -6.74
CA GLY A 124 -5.33 11.06 -6.60
C GLY A 124 -6.25 11.73 -5.59
N VAL A 125 -5.71 12.13 -4.43
CA VAL A 125 -6.43 12.91 -3.42
C VAL A 125 -6.87 14.27 -3.98
N LEU A 126 -6.01 14.96 -4.73
CA LEU A 126 -6.35 16.23 -5.39
C LEU A 126 -7.46 16.06 -6.43
N ALA A 127 -7.39 15.00 -7.24
CA ALA A 127 -8.44 14.65 -8.20
C ALA A 127 -9.79 14.40 -7.48
N PHE A 128 -9.73 13.67 -6.35
CA PHE A 128 -10.92 13.40 -5.55
C PHE A 128 -11.52 14.69 -4.92
N ILE A 129 -10.69 15.54 -4.33
CA ILE A 129 -11.13 16.81 -3.74
C ILE A 129 -11.75 17.72 -4.80
N THR A 130 -11.08 17.89 -5.95
CA THR A 130 -11.59 18.73 -7.05
C THR A 130 -12.87 18.16 -7.65
N PHE A 131 -12.95 16.82 -7.77
CA PHE A 131 -14.18 16.15 -8.16
C PHE A 131 -15.32 16.46 -7.17
N LEU A 132 -15.08 16.30 -5.87
CA LEU A 132 -16.09 16.61 -4.84
C LEU A 132 -16.53 18.07 -4.91
N ALA A 133 -15.59 18.99 -5.09
CA ALA A 133 -15.91 20.41 -5.24
C ALA A 133 -16.83 20.67 -6.45
N ILE A 134 -16.48 20.12 -7.62
CA ILE A 134 -17.29 20.20 -8.84
C ILE A 134 -18.67 19.56 -8.62
N TYR A 135 -18.70 18.38 -8.01
CA TYR A 135 -19.92 17.62 -7.77
C TYR A 135 -20.89 18.33 -6.79
N VAL A 136 -20.36 18.92 -5.71
CA VAL A 136 -21.14 19.64 -4.69
C VAL A 136 -21.65 20.98 -5.20
N THR A 137 -20.83 21.73 -5.97
CA THR A 137 -21.21 23.07 -6.48
C THR A 137 -22.05 23.05 -7.75
N TRP A 138 -22.48 21.89 -8.25
CA TRP A 138 -23.27 21.76 -9.48
C TRP A 138 -22.58 22.27 -10.72
N PHE A 139 -21.26 22.11 -10.80
CA PHE A 139 -20.46 22.57 -11.92
C PHE A 139 -20.41 24.11 -12.07
N ASP A 140 -20.80 24.85 -11.04
CA ASP A 140 -20.60 26.29 -11.00
C ASP A 140 -19.22 26.62 -10.41
N MET A 141 -18.18 26.11 -11.06
CA MET A 141 -16.78 26.31 -10.67
C MET A 141 -16.02 26.98 -11.80
N GLU A 142 -14.96 27.68 -11.43
CA GLU A 142 -14.08 28.32 -12.39
C GLU A 142 -13.33 27.30 -13.27
N LYS A 143 -13.04 27.66 -14.51
CA LYS A 143 -12.45 26.75 -15.51
C LYS A 143 -11.16 26.10 -15.07
N HIS A 144 -10.36 26.77 -14.23
CA HIS A 144 -9.12 26.19 -13.71
C HIS A 144 -9.35 25.00 -12.78
N VAL A 145 -10.47 24.92 -12.05
CA VAL A 145 -10.79 23.76 -11.20
C VAL A 145 -11.08 22.53 -12.05
N TYR A 146 -11.79 22.71 -13.18
CA TYR A 146 -11.99 21.63 -14.15
C TYR A 146 -10.67 21.17 -14.77
N ALA A 147 -9.81 22.13 -15.13
CA ALA A 147 -8.49 21.80 -15.66
C ALA A 147 -7.66 21.00 -14.63
N MET A 148 -7.64 21.44 -13.38
CA MET A 148 -6.96 20.70 -12.29
C MET A 148 -7.52 19.28 -12.13
N PHE A 149 -8.84 19.12 -12.14
CA PHE A 149 -9.47 17.81 -12.05
C PHE A 149 -9.05 16.90 -13.21
N VAL A 150 -9.14 17.38 -14.45
CA VAL A 150 -8.81 16.60 -15.65
C VAL A 150 -7.32 16.22 -15.64
N VAL A 151 -6.43 17.14 -15.33
CA VAL A 151 -4.98 16.87 -15.26
C VAL A 151 -4.68 15.87 -14.16
N SER A 152 -5.24 16.05 -12.97
CA SER A 152 -5.05 15.14 -11.84
C SER A 152 -5.59 13.74 -12.16
N LEU A 153 -6.74 13.64 -12.81
CA LEU A 153 -7.33 12.37 -13.24
C LEU A 153 -6.45 11.64 -14.26
N ILE A 154 -5.94 12.38 -15.27
CA ILE A 154 -5.02 11.82 -16.27
C ILE A 154 -3.77 11.26 -15.60
N ILE A 155 -3.12 12.04 -14.72
CA ILE A 155 -1.93 11.59 -13.99
C ILE A 155 -2.24 10.36 -13.15
N SER A 156 -3.37 10.37 -12.41
CA SER A 156 -3.79 9.24 -11.56
C SER A 156 -4.09 7.95 -12.35
N ILE A 157 -4.35 8.04 -13.64
CA ILE A 157 -4.58 6.88 -14.51
C ILE A 157 -3.28 6.47 -15.22
N VAL A 158 -2.57 7.44 -15.79
CA VAL A 158 -1.41 7.16 -16.67
C VAL A 158 -0.21 6.66 -15.87
N VAL A 159 0.07 7.27 -14.71
CA VAL A 159 1.24 6.87 -13.92
C VAL A 159 1.12 5.44 -13.40
N PRO A 160 0.01 4.99 -12.79
CA PRO A 160 -0.17 3.59 -12.43
C PRO A 160 -0.06 2.61 -13.61
N ILE A 161 -0.45 3.03 -14.82
CA ILE A 161 -0.29 2.19 -16.02
C ILE A 161 1.20 2.03 -16.38
N ILE A 162 1.98 3.12 -16.31
CA ILE A 162 3.41 3.10 -16.63
C ILE A 162 4.18 2.24 -15.63
N VAL A 163 3.89 2.37 -14.34
CA VAL A 163 4.57 1.63 -13.26
C VAL A 163 3.91 0.28 -12.93
N ARG A 164 2.95 -0.12 -13.74
CA ARG A 164 2.14 -1.31 -13.50
C ARG A 164 2.96 -2.59 -13.32
N ASP A 165 4.01 -2.71 -14.11
CA ASP A 165 4.86 -3.89 -14.18
C ASP A 165 6.23 -3.64 -13.50
N ASP A 166 6.35 -2.58 -12.67
CA ASP A 166 7.53 -2.33 -11.88
C ASP A 166 7.60 -3.30 -10.70
N PHE A 167 8.71 -4.02 -10.59
CA PHE A 167 8.98 -4.92 -9.47
C PHE A 167 10.49 -5.18 -9.33
N ARG A 168 10.87 -5.73 -8.19
CA ARG A 168 12.21 -6.23 -7.92
C ARG A 168 12.09 -7.66 -7.41
N ALA A 169 12.99 -8.52 -7.80
CA ALA A 169 12.99 -9.90 -7.35
C ALA A 169 14.39 -10.38 -6.97
N ILE A 170 14.45 -11.27 -5.99
CA ILE A 170 15.62 -12.11 -5.72
C ILE A 170 15.28 -13.47 -6.30
N ARG A 171 16.14 -13.97 -7.21
CA ARG A 171 15.98 -15.22 -7.92
C ARG A 171 17.17 -16.15 -7.64
N GLU A 172 17.00 -17.39 -7.99
CA GLU A 172 18.10 -18.37 -7.92
C GLU A 172 19.32 -17.92 -8.72
N GLU A 173 19.13 -17.23 -9.85
CA GLU A 173 20.18 -16.76 -10.76
C GLU A 173 20.79 -15.40 -10.36
N GLY A 174 20.12 -14.60 -9.52
CA GLY A 174 20.57 -13.25 -9.15
C GLY A 174 19.46 -12.30 -8.77
N LEU A 175 19.72 -11.01 -8.93
CA LEU A 175 18.74 -9.95 -8.71
C LEU A 175 18.11 -9.54 -10.03
N TYR A 176 16.80 -9.35 -10.02
CA TYR A 176 16.05 -8.90 -11.18
C TYR A 176 15.32 -7.60 -10.87
N PHE A 177 15.39 -6.65 -11.79
CA PHE A 177 14.68 -5.37 -11.69
C PHE A 177 13.88 -5.15 -12.97
N SER A 178 12.64 -4.74 -12.79
CA SER A 178 11.78 -4.22 -13.85
C SER A 178 11.27 -2.86 -13.39
N ILE A 179 11.76 -1.79 -13.99
CA ILE A 179 11.43 -0.42 -13.61
C ILE A 179 11.11 0.37 -14.86
N GLN A 180 9.87 0.89 -14.96
CA GLN A 180 9.39 1.71 -16.09
C GLN A 180 9.59 1.02 -17.47
N GLY A 181 9.48 -0.31 -17.49
CA GLY A 181 9.66 -1.11 -18.71
C GLY A 181 11.12 -1.43 -19.06
N GLU A 182 12.08 -0.95 -18.29
CA GLU A 182 13.47 -1.38 -18.39
C GLU A 182 13.68 -2.61 -17.51
N HIS A 183 14.41 -3.61 -18.04
CA HIS A 183 14.72 -4.85 -17.35
C HIS A 183 16.21 -4.96 -17.14
N GLU A 184 16.61 -5.23 -15.91
CA GLU A 184 18.02 -5.43 -15.56
C GLU A 184 18.18 -6.75 -14.79
N ASP A 185 18.99 -7.67 -15.33
CA ASP A 185 19.38 -8.93 -14.69
C ASP A 185 20.80 -8.77 -14.12
N ILE A 186 20.94 -8.95 -12.82
CA ILE A 186 22.20 -8.86 -12.11
C ILE A 186 22.55 -10.24 -11.54
N PRO A 187 23.41 -11.02 -12.22
CA PRO A 187 23.81 -12.34 -11.73
C PRO A 187 24.59 -12.22 -10.41
N TRP A 188 24.56 -13.27 -9.58
CA TRP A 188 25.26 -13.32 -8.29
C TRP A 188 26.74 -12.97 -8.40
N SER A 189 27.38 -13.29 -9.52
CA SER A 189 28.78 -12.95 -9.78
C SER A 189 29.07 -11.44 -9.79
N LYS A 190 28.07 -10.58 -9.94
CA LYS A 190 28.18 -9.12 -9.85
C LYS A 190 27.89 -8.57 -8.45
N VAL A 191 27.40 -9.38 -7.53
CA VAL A 191 27.20 -9.00 -6.13
C VAL A 191 28.50 -9.17 -5.38
N VAL A 192 28.97 -8.13 -4.69
CA VAL A 192 30.21 -8.14 -3.91
C VAL A 192 29.99 -8.64 -2.51
N LYS A 193 28.97 -8.10 -1.86
CA LYS A 193 28.56 -8.47 -0.50
C LYS A 193 27.09 -8.15 -0.27
N VAL A 194 26.53 -8.74 0.76
CA VAL A 194 25.19 -8.44 1.28
C VAL A 194 25.30 -8.05 2.74
N GLU A 195 24.57 -7.03 3.15
CA GLU A 195 24.40 -6.66 4.57
C GLU A 195 22.97 -6.91 4.98
N LEU A 196 22.77 -7.58 6.12
CA LEU A 196 21.49 -7.68 6.80
C LEU A 196 21.47 -6.60 7.89
N ASN A 197 20.58 -5.62 7.72
CA ASN A 197 20.45 -4.51 8.65
C ASN A 197 19.14 -4.61 9.41
N GLY A 198 19.18 -4.44 10.73
CA GLY A 198 18.01 -4.29 11.58
C GLY A 198 17.80 -2.82 11.95
N ASN A 199 16.55 -2.36 11.93
CA ASN A 199 16.18 -1.00 12.28
C ASN A 199 14.89 -0.97 13.07
N ILE A 200 14.79 -0.08 14.07
CA ILE A 200 13.54 0.20 14.77
C ILE A 200 12.75 1.26 14.01
N VAL A 201 11.50 0.98 13.76
CA VAL A 201 10.53 1.97 13.30
C VAL A 201 9.78 2.48 14.52
N GLU A 202 10.02 3.74 14.87
CA GLU A 202 9.29 4.40 15.93
C GLU A 202 7.87 4.71 15.47
N GLY A 203 6.89 4.30 16.25
CA GLY A 203 5.50 4.60 15.97
C GLY A 203 5.18 6.08 16.11
N LEU A 204 4.32 6.61 15.25
CA LEU A 204 3.88 7.99 15.28
C LEU A 204 2.75 8.18 16.31
N GLY A 205 3.08 8.66 17.51
CA GLY A 205 2.14 9.01 18.58
C GLY A 205 2.28 8.18 19.86
N GLU A 206 1.68 8.67 20.95
CA GLU A 206 1.79 8.07 22.30
C GLU A 206 1.20 6.64 22.42
N SER A 207 0.37 6.22 21.45
CA SER A 207 -0.29 4.91 21.42
C SER A 207 0.26 3.94 20.39
N SER A 208 1.28 4.33 19.61
CA SER A 208 1.84 3.47 18.58
C SER A 208 3.09 2.76 19.09
N SER A 209 3.09 1.43 19.06
CA SER A 209 4.23 0.60 19.41
C SER A 209 5.36 0.78 18.38
N SER A 210 6.59 0.90 18.84
CA SER A 210 7.76 0.76 17.98
C SER A 210 7.96 -0.73 17.68
N TYR A 211 8.45 -1.05 16.48
CA TYR A 211 8.65 -2.43 16.04
C TYR A 211 9.92 -2.58 15.21
N ILE A 212 10.45 -3.81 15.17
CA ILE A 212 11.64 -4.13 14.42
C ILE A 212 11.33 -4.31 12.92
N LYS A 213 12.20 -3.78 12.09
CA LYS A 213 12.28 -4.11 10.67
C LYS A 213 13.69 -4.46 10.28
N TRP A 214 13.83 -5.26 9.23
CA TRP A 214 15.14 -5.56 8.65
C TRP A 214 15.08 -5.52 7.13
N ASP A 215 16.23 -5.33 6.50
CA ASP A 215 16.40 -5.35 5.07
C ASP A 215 17.74 -5.98 4.67
N PHE A 216 17.79 -6.51 3.44
CA PHE A 216 19.01 -7.00 2.82
C PHE A 216 19.53 -5.97 1.85
N VAL A 217 20.74 -5.47 2.08
CA VAL A 217 21.41 -4.49 1.21
C VAL A 217 22.47 -5.19 0.39
N PHE A 218 22.29 -5.28 -0.90
CA PHE A 218 23.17 -5.88 -1.88
C PHE A 218 24.12 -4.80 -2.44
N TYR A 219 25.42 -5.02 -2.34
CA TYR A 219 26.45 -4.16 -2.89
C TYR A 219 26.97 -4.75 -4.20
N LEU A 220 26.89 -3.97 -5.28
CA LEU A 220 27.22 -4.42 -6.63
C LEU A 220 28.63 -3.98 -7.02
N LYS A 221 29.25 -4.69 -7.97
CA LYS A 221 30.63 -4.38 -8.47
C LYS A 221 30.75 -3.00 -9.12
N ASP A 222 29.64 -2.45 -9.63
CA ASP A 222 29.59 -1.09 -10.20
C ASP A 222 29.44 0.02 -9.14
N GLY A 223 29.43 -0.34 -7.86
CA GLY A 223 29.27 0.57 -6.73
C GLY A 223 27.83 0.91 -6.38
N LYS A 224 26.86 0.42 -7.14
CA LYS A 224 25.44 0.57 -6.79
C LYS A 224 25.06 -0.30 -5.61
N LYS A 225 23.95 0.08 -4.96
CA LYS A 225 23.33 -0.69 -3.88
C LYS A 225 21.87 -0.98 -4.24
N ALA A 226 21.41 -2.16 -3.87
CA ALA A 226 20.01 -2.54 -3.97
C ALA A 226 19.54 -3.06 -2.61
N SER A 227 18.46 -2.49 -2.06
CA SER A 227 17.88 -2.93 -0.79
C SER A 227 16.58 -3.68 -1.05
N PHE A 228 16.38 -4.82 -0.40
CA PHE A 228 15.17 -5.62 -0.42
C PHE A 228 14.59 -5.73 0.99
N GLY A 229 13.32 -5.44 1.12
CA GLY A 229 12.61 -5.22 2.36
C GLY A 229 11.91 -3.87 2.33
N PRO A 230 11.50 -3.30 3.47
CA PRO A 230 11.73 -3.82 4.82
C PRO A 230 10.81 -4.99 5.18
N PHE A 231 11.35 -5.97 5.88
CA PHE A 231 10.61 -7.06 6.48
C PHE A 231 10.22 -6.69 7.92
N SER A 232 9.07 -7.14 8.38
CA SER A 232 8.61 -7.07 9.77
C SER A 232 8.55 -8.48 10.37
N TYR A 233 8.53 -8.57 11.70
CA TYR A 233 8.46 -9.85 12.40
C TYR A 233 7.15 -10.58 12.05
N SER A 234 7.26 -11.72 11.41
CA SER A 234 6.19 -12.68 11.11
C SER A 234 6.78 -13.97 10.57
N ASP A 235 6.10 -15.11 10.70
CA ASP A 235 6.54 -16.41 10.16
C ASP A 235 6.87 -16.36 8.68
N HIS A 236 6.01 -15.70 7.89
CA HIS A 236 6.21 -15.58 6.45
C HIS A 236 7.50 -14.80 6.11
N ASN A 237 7.73 -13.68 6.77
CA ASN A 237 8.90 -12.85 6.51
C ASN A 237 10.19 -13.50 7.02
N LEU A 238 10.13 -14.24 8.15
CA LEU A 238 11.25 -15.02 8.66
C LEU A 238 11.63 -16.13 7.68
N THR A 239 10.66 -16.94 7.25
CA THR A 239 10.88 -17.98 6.24
C THR A 239 11.46 -17.41 4.95
N THR A 240 10.91 -16.32 4.45
CA THR A 240 11.42 -15.63 3.25
C THR A 240 12.85 -15.15 3.45
N SER A 241 13.15 -14.54 4.59
CA SER A 241 14.49 -14.03 4.92
C SER A 241 15.53 -15.17 5.03
N HIS A 242 15.14 -16.32 5.57
CA HIS A 242 15.99 -17.51 5.59
C HIS A 242 16.25 -18.05 4.20
N ASN A 243 15.25 -18.07 3.31
CA ASN A 243 15.43 -18.49 1.93
C ASN A 243 16.39 -17.54 1.18
N ILE A 244 16.26 -16.23 1.38
CA ILE A 244 17.20 -15.23 0.83
C ILE A 244 18.61 -15.49 1.35
N LYS A 245 18.79 -15.65 2.67
CA LYS A 245 20.07 -15.94 3.30
C LYS A 245 20.71 -17.22 2.74
N ASN A 246 19.94 -18.30 2.65
CA ASN A 246 20.42 -19.57 2.11
C ASN A 246 20.91 -19.41 0.66
N THR A 247 20.14 -18.72 -0.18
CA THR A 247 20.53 -18.45 -1.58
C THR A 247 21.83 -17.64 -1.68
N ILE A 248 21.99 -16.62 -0.83
CA ILE A 248 23.24 -15.83 -0.76
C ILE A 248 24.42 -16.74 -0.42
N MET A 249 24.23 -17.65 0.56
CA MET A 249 25.24 -18.58 1.00
C MET A 249 25.58 -19.63 -0.07
N GLU A 250 24.61 -20.21 -0.75
CA GLU A 250 24.77 -21.15 -1.85
C GLU A 250 25.58 -20.55 -3.01
N ASN A 251 25.34 -19.27 -3.28
CA ASN A 251 26.09 -18.54 -4.31
C ASN A 251 27.42 -17.99 -3.81
N ARG A 252 27.84 -18.31 -2.57
CA ARG A 252 29.12 -17.90 -1.97
C ARG A 252 29.35 -16.39 -1.98
N VAL A 253 28.28 -15.62 -1.87
CA VAL A 253 28.36 -14.15 -1.72
C VAL A 253 28.68 -13.86 -0.26
N SER A 254 29.63 -12.94 -0.03
CA SER A 254 29.98 -12.51 1.33
C SER A 254 28.76 -11.84 1.98
N MET A 255 28.43 -12.27 3.19
CA MET A 255 27.35 -11.68 3.97
C MET A 255 27.90 -11.09 5.25
N SER A 256 27.48 -9.88 5.59
CA SER A 256 27.74 -9.25 6.89
C SER A 256 26.42 -8.91 7.56
N LEU A 257 26.49 -8.79 8.86
CA LEU A 257 25.34 -8.49 9.70
C LEU A 257 25.63 -7.21 10.48
N ASP A 258 24.70 -6.28 10.47
CA ASP A 258 24.70 -5.16 11.39
C ASP A 258 24.02 -5.61 12.68
N GLY A 259 24.82 -5.72 13.76
CA GLY A 259 24.34 -6.22 15.05
C GLY A 259 23.33 -5.28 15.68
N LEU A 260 22.27 -5.83 16.21
CA LEU A 260 21.27 -5.07 16.95
C LEU A 260 21.85 -4.63 18.30
N SER A 261 21.61 -3.39 18.70
CA SER A 261 21.93 -2.87 20.02
C SER A 261 20.98 -3.45 21.09
N ASP A 262 21.35 -3.35 22.38
CA ASP A 262 20.48 -3.79 23.48
C ASP A 262 19.09 -3.15 23.44
N LYS A 263 19.02 -1.88 23.03
CA LYS A 263 17.74 -1.18 22.83
C LYS A 263 16.91 -1.84 21.73
N GLU A 264 17.52 -2.23 20.64
CA GLU A 264 16.84 -2.88 19.51
C GLU A 264 16.36 -4.27 19.88
N TRP A 265 17.16 -5.00 20.63
CA TRP A 265 16.74 -6.31 21.17
C TRP A 265 15.51 -6.22 22.05
N SER A 266 15.37 -5.17 22.88
CA SER A 266 14.16 -5.00 23.68
C SER A 266 12.87 -4.84 22.85
N TYR A 267 12.96 -4.25 21.66
CA TYR A 267 11.81 -4.18 20.74
C TYR A 267 11.56 -5.51 20.03
N VAL A 268 12.61 -6.24 19.68
CA VAL A 268 12.46 -7.60 19.14
C VAL A 268 11.70 -8.49 20.12
N GLU A 269 12.04 -8.45 21.41
CA GLU A 269 11.33 -9.20 22.46
C GLU A 269 9.85 -8.81 22.56
N ILE A 270 9.53 -7.53 22.35
CA ILE A 270 8.13 -7.07 22.31
C ILE A 270 7.41 -7.68 21.10
N ASP A 271 7.99 -7.57 19.90
CA ASP A 271 7.38 -8.11 18.68
C ASP A 271 7.18 -9.64 18.78
N MET A 272 8.15 -10.36 19.33
CA MET A 272 8.04 -11.81 19.58
C MET A 272 6.89 -12.20 20.50
N ASN A 273 6.44 -11.31 21.38
CA ASN A 273 5.31 -11.56 22.28
C ASN A 273 3.94 -11.25 21.67
N TYR A 274 3.89 -10.42 20.62
CA TYR A 274 2.63 -9.94 20.03
C TYR A 274 2.37 -10.47 18.62
N GLU A 275 3.39 -10.86 17.89
CA GLU A 275 3.30 -11.32 16.52
C GLU A 275 3.54 -12.82 16.41
N GLU A 276 2.94 -13.47 15.42
CA GLU A 276 3.20 -14.87 15.10
C GLU A 276 4.58 -15.01 14.46
N GLY A 277 5.45 -15.82 15.07
CA GLY A 277 6.79 -16.12 14.57
C GLY A 277 7.61 -16.92 15.58
N ASP A 278 8.49 -17.83 15.10
CA ASP A 278 9.41 -18.53 15.97
C ASP A 278 10.59 -17.62 16.35
N PRO A 279 10.77 -17.27 17.64
CA PRO A 279 11.92 -16.52 18.11
C PRO A 279 13.27 -17.14 17.70
N ASN A 280 13.37 -18.47 17.67
CA ASN A 280 14.59 -19.14 17.29
C ASN A 280 14.96 -18.87 15.82
N ASP A 281 14.01 -18.72 14.95
CA ASP A 281 14.27 -18.41 13.55
C ASP A 281 14.78 -16.96 13.39
N PHE A 282 14.27 -16.03 14.18
CA PHE A 282 14.84 -14.68 14.22
C PHE A 282 16.27 -14.67 14.77
N TYR A 283 16.55 -15.39 15.87
CA TYR A 283 17.90 -15.51 16.40
C TYR A 283 18.87 -16.15 15.39
N LYS A 284 18.45 -17.20 14.67
CA LYS A 284 19.26 -17.79 13.60
C LYS A 284 19.47 -16.84 12.42
N LEU A 285 18.47 -16.04 12.06
CA LEU A 285 18.58 -15.06 11.00
C LEU A 285 19.67 -14.03 11.34
N PHE A 286 19.63 -13.47 12.54
CA PHE A 286 20.59 -12.48 13.03
C PHE A 286 21.84 -13.10 13.68
N GLN A 287 21.98 -14.43 13.67
CA GLN A 287 23.12 -15.15 14.25
C GLN A 287 23.43 -14.72 15.68
N TYR A 288 22.42 -14.62 16.47
CA TYR A 288 22.50 -14.21 17.86
C TYR A 288 22.16 -15.39 18.78
N ASN A 289 22.96 -15.58 19.81
CA ASN A 289 22.70 -16.56 20.87
C ASN A 289 22.11 -15.84 22.09
N PRO A 290 20.80 -16.01 22.38
CA PRO A 290 20.16 -15.34 23.51
C PRO A 290 20.67 -15.84 24.88
N GLU A 291 21.27 -17.04 24.98
CA GLU A 291 21.81 -17.56 26.24
C GLU A 291 23.13 -16.89 26.64
N THR A 292 23.97 -16.55 25.66
CA THR A 292 25.28 -15.92 25.90
C THR A 292 25.27 -14.42 25.60
N ASN A 293 24.21 -13.89 24.99
CA ASN A 293 24.12 -12.52 24.49
C ASN A 293 25.24 -12.18 23.49
N GLU A 294 25.63 -13.14 22.66
CA GLU A 294 26.71 -12.99 21.70
C GLU A 294 26.27 -13.34 20.28
N TYR A 295 26.86 -12.62 19.31
CA TYR A 295 26.72 -12.97 17.91
C TYR A 295 27.75 -14.06 17.56
N TYR A 296 27.33 -15.06 16.80
CA TYR A 296 28.24 -16.08 16.29
C TYR A 296 28.59 -15.82 14.82
N ASP A 297 29.84 -16.19 14.45
CA ASP A 297 30.41 -15.85 13.14
C ASP A 297 29.59 -16.39 11.97
N ILE A 298 29.48 -15.53 10.94
CA ILE A 298 28.95 -15.93 9.65
C ILE A 298 30.01 -16.75 8.92
N PRO A 299 29.74 -18.00 8.48
CA PRO A 299 30.74 -18.89 7.93
C PRO A 299 31.37 -18.45 6.60
N TYR A 300 31.03 -17.27 6.09
CA TYR A 300 31.46 -16.75 4.78
C TYR A 300 32.01 -15.31 4.86
N LYS A 301 32.92 -15.05 5.79
CA LYS A 301 33.76 -13.85 5.76
C LYS A 301 34.86 -13.96 4.73
#